data_169ff1c42e9b6c949ef2753e6e86570d
#
_entry.id   169ff1c42e9b6c949ef2753e6e86570d
#
_cell.length_a   1.000
_cell.length_b   1.000
_cell.length_c   1.000
_cell.angle_alpha   90.00
_cell.angle_beta   90.00
_cell.angle_gamma   90.00
#
_symmetry.space_group_name_H-M   'P 1'
#
loop_
_entity.id
_entity.type
_entity.pdbx_description
1 polymer ?
#
loop_
_entity_poly.entity_id
_entity_poly.type
_entity_poly.pdbx_seq_one_letter_code
_entity_poly.pdbx_strand_id
1 'polypeptide(L)'
;ASHDYGVWWLEQGADGKFTKQTVDESWSQVHATTIIDLNGDGRPDLLTGKRYMAHDKDPGAREPLGIYWYEFRKSADGKRIEWVRHIIDYSTRAGAGMQLPVADLDGDGDLDFVAPGKSGLFLFENLTKRK
;
A
#
# COMPACT_ATOMS: atom_id res chain seq x y z
N ALA A 1 -8.61 11.56 16.39
CA ALA A 1 -8.37 11.48 14.95
C ALA A 1 -9.20 10.32 14.42
N SER A 2 -10.04 10.54 13.43
CA SER A 2 -10.79 9.50 12.74
C SER A 2 -9.93 8.92 11.61
N HIS A 3 -9.99 7.61 11.40
CA HIS A 3 -9.44 6.97 10.21
C HIS A 3 -10.51 6.97 9.13
N ASP A 4 -10.49 8.01 8.31
CA ASP A 4 -11.45 8.21 7.25
C ASP A 4 -10.95 7.61 5.92
N TYR A 5 -11.71 7.83 4.85
CA TYR A 5 -11.32 7.43 3.51
C TYR A 5 -10.13 8.24 3.00
N GLY A 6 -9.23 7.57 2.31
CA GLY A 6 -8.23 8.20 1.47
C GLY A 6 -6.78 7.86 1.81
N VAL A 7 -6.03 7.75 0.73
CA VAL A 7 -4.57 7.70 0.69
C VAL A 7 -4.11 8.95 -0.02
N TRP A 8 -3.23 9.70 0.63
CA TRP A 8 -2.67 10.93 0.06
C TRP A 8 -1.15 10.93 0.22
N TRP A 9 -0.48 11.65 -0.66
CA TRP A 9 0.91 11.97 -0.49
C TRP A 9 1.10 13.49 -0.49
N LEU A 10 2.13 13.96 0.20
CA LEU A 10 2.47 15.36 0.29
C LEU A 10 3.68 15.61 -0.60
N GLU A 11 3.44 16.21 -1.76
CA GLU A 11 4.48 16.60 -2.70
C GLU A 11 5.17 17.88 -2.23
N GLN A 12 6.48 17.84 -2.08
CA GLN A 12 7.26 19.03 -1.75
C GLN A 12 7.67 19.76 -3.01
N GLY A 13 7.23 21.01 -3.13
CA GLY A 13 7.66 21.90 -4.20
C GLY A 13 9.07 22.46 -4.00
N ALA A 14 9.61 23.07 -5.03
CA ALA A 14 10.93 23.71 -5.01
C ALA A 14 11.03 24.86 -3.98
N ASP A 15 9.91 25.45 -3.58
CA ASP A 15 9.80 26.47 -2.53
C ASP A 15 9.75 25.88 -1.11
N GLY A 16 9.88 24.56 -0.97
CA GLY A 16 9.81 23.83 0.29
C GLY A 16 8.41 23.61 0.84
N LYS A 17 7.35 24.08 0.16
CA LYS A 17 5.97 23.87 0.59
C LYS A 17 5.46 22.52 0.13
N PHE A 18 4.50 21.99 0.90
CA PHE A 18 3.84 20.73 0.60
C PHE A 18 2.47 20.95 -0.03
N THR A 19 2.22 20.24 -1.11
CA THR A 19 0.91 20.18 -1.77
C THR A 19 0.34 18.78 -1.61
N LYS A 20 -0.91 18.70 -1.11
CA LYS A 20 -1.61 17.43 -0.95
C LYS A 20 -2.07 16.90 -2.32
N GLN A 21 -1.66 15.68 -2.63
CA GLN A 21 -2.06 14.94 -3.82
C GLN A 21 -2.87 13.71 -3.41
N THR A 22 -3.96 13.46 -4.09
CA THR A 22 -4.79 12.26 -3.87
C THR A 22 -4.17 11.07 -4.59
N VAL A 23 -3.97 9.97 -3.87
CA VAL A 23 -3.59 8.67 -4.42
C VAL A 23 -4.85 7.83 -4.66
N ASP A 24 -5.70 7.67 -3.65
CA ASP A 24 -6.93 6.89 -3.71
C ASP A 24 -7.90 7.35 -2.62
N GLU A 25 -9.18 7.49 -2.92
CA GLU A 25 -10.23 7.84 -1.94
C GLU A 25 -11.32 6.76 -1.84
N SER A 26 -11.09 5.58 -2.42
CA SER A 26 -12.10 4.53 -2.51
C SER A 26 -12.20 3.63 -1.28
N TRP A 27 -11.26 3.73 -0.33
CA TRP A 27 -11.23 2.90 0.88
C TRP A 27 -10.66 3.65 2.08
N SER A 28 -10.87 3.09 3.26
CA SER A 28 -10.57 3.72 4.54
C SER A 28 -9.69 2.84 5.43
N GLN A 29 -9.29 3.34 6.59
CA GLN A 29 -8.52 2.61 7.59
C GLN A 29 -7.10 2.23 7.10
N VAL A 30 -6.50 3.09 6.27
CA VAL A 30 -5.09 3.00 5.88
C VAL A 30 -4.22 3.11 7.12
N HIS A 31 -3.29 2.18 7.32
CA HIS A 31 -2.43 2.23 8.50
C HIS A 31 -0.98 1.88 8.21
N ALA A 32 -0.68 0.63 7.89
CA ALA A 32 0.66 0.23 7.50
C ALA A 32 1.00 0.78 6.12
N THR A 33 2.17 1.39 5.99
CA THR A 33 2.70 1.91 4.72
C THR A 33 4.16 1.52 4.59
N THR A 34 4.52 0.90 3.48
CA THR A 34 5.91 0.57 3.14
C THR A 34 6.23 1.17 1.79
N ILE A 35 7.27 1.98 1.72
CA ILE A 35 7.77 2.57 0.48
C ILE A 35 8.95 1.73 0.02
N ILE A 36 8.81 1.08 -1.13
CA ILE A 36 9.81 0.16 -1.65
C ILE A 36 9.59 -0.06 -3.15
N ASP A 37 10.64 -0.33 -3.89
CA ASP A 37 10.57 -0.74 -5.29
C ASP A 37 10.13 -2.21 -5.34
N LEU A 38 8.83 -2.45 -5.48
CA LEU A 38 8.26 -3.79 -5.42
C LEU A 38 8.38 -4.55 -6.74
N ASN A 39 8.39 -3.83 -7.86
CA ASN A 39 8.45 -4.40 -9.21
C ASN A 39 9.86 -4.42 -9.81
N GLY A 40 10.85 -3.83 -9.13
CA GLY A 40 12.25 -3.79 -9.60
C GLY A 40 12.50 -2.79 -10.73
N ASP A 41 11.66 -1.76 -10.87
CA ASP A 41 11.78 -0.76 -11.94
C ASP A 41 12.69 0.44 -11.58
N GLY A 42 13.26 0.45 -10.39
CA GLY A 42 14.12 1.48 -9.85
C GLY A 42 13.39 2.67 -9.25
N ARG A 43 12.07 2.60 -9.07
CA ARG A 43 11.25 3.64 -8.45
C ARG A 43 10.55 3.12 -7.20
N PRO A 44 10.40 3.96 -6.17
CA PRO A 44 9.72 3.54 -4.95
C PRO A 44 8.19 3.51 -5.15
N ASP A 45 7.59 2.38 -4.83
CA ASP A 45 6.16 2.15 -4.80
C ASP A 45 5.61 2.27 -3.38
N LEU A 46 4.28 2.29 -3.24
CA LEU A 46 3.60 2.24 -1.96
C LEU A 46 2.88 0.91 -1.78
N LEU A 47 3.34 0.07 -0.86
CA LEU A 47 2.63 -1.10 -0.36
C LEU A 47 1.86 -0.73 0.92
N THR A 48 0.56 -0.99 0.93
CA THR A 48 -0.31 -0.64 2.06
C THR A 48 -1.54 -1.55 2.13
N GLY A 49 -2.36 -1.38 3.15
CA GLY A 49 -3.59 -2.15 3.27
C GLY A 49 -4.51 -1.65 4.37
N LYS A 50 -5.70 -2.22 4.37
CA LYS A 50 -6.77 -1.90 5.32
C LYS A 50 -6.54 -2.58 6.67
N ARG A 51 -6.62 -1.80 7.74
CA ARG A 51 -6.53 -2.32 9.10
C ARG A 51 -7.86 -2.91 9.55
N TYR A 52 -7.84 -4.14 10.07
CA TYR A 52 -9.04 -4.82 10.55
C TYR A 52 -9.55 -4.24 11.87
N MET A 53 -10.80 -3.80 11.89
CA MET A 53 -11.55 -3.37 13.08
C MET A 53 -10.70 -2.53 14.07
N ALA A 54 -9.98 -1.56 13.54
CA ALA A 54 -9.14 -0.71 14.37
C ALA A 54 -9.97 0.33 15.14
N HIS A 55 -10.94 0.88 14.45
CA HIS A 55 -11.87 1.88 14.96
C HIS A 55 -13.25 1.59 14.36
N ASP A 56 -14.00 0.69 15.00
CA ASP A 56 -15.24 0.12 14.48
C ASP A 56 -16.40 1.12 14.33
N LYS A 57 -16.21 2.36 14.83
CA LYS A 57 -17.14 3.48 14.62
C LYS A 57 -16.74 4.43 13.50
N ASP A 58 -15.52 4.30 12.96
CA ASP A 58 -15.04 5.16 11.90
C ASP A 58 -15.61 4.72 10.54
N PRO A 59 -15.68 5.63 9.56
CA PRO A 59 -16.18 5.33 8.22
C PRO A 59 -15.45 4.12 7.60
N GLY A 60 -16.22 3.23 6.98
CA GLY A 60 -15.69 2.05 6.30
C GLY A 60 -15.04 0.97 7.19
N ALA A 61 -15.12 1.07 8.52
CA ALA A 61 -14.44 0.13 9.43
C ALA A 61 -14.85 -1.34 9.26
N ARG A 62 -16.04 -1.60 8.74
CA ARG A 62 -16.59 -2.94 8.51
C ARG A 62 -16.60 -3.39 7.05
N GLU A 63 -16.02 -2.58 6.18
CA GLU A 63 -15.83 -2.96 4.78
C GLU A 63 -14.77 -4.07 4.65
N PRO A 64 -14.76 -4.80 3.53
CA PRO A 64 -13.78 -5.85 3.29
C PRO A 64 -12.34 -5.37 3.46
N LEU A 65 -11.50 -6.27 3.94
CA LEU A 65 -10.06 -6.03 4.01
C LEU A 65 -9.45 -6.02 2.61
N GLY A 66 -8.30 -5.37 2.46
CA GLY A 66 -7.54 -5.38 1.24
C GLY A 66 -6.07 -5.04 1.48
N ILE A 67 -5.24 -5.60 0.64
CA ILE A 67 -3.82 -5.26 0.50
C ILE A 67 -3.63 -4.71 -0.90
N TYR A 68 -3.00 -3.57 -0.98
CA TYR A 68 -2.86 -2.81 -2.21
C TYR A 68 -1.40 -2.43 -2.43
N TRP A 69 -0.99 -2.47 -3.68
CA TRP A 69 0.24 -1.90 -4.16
C TRP A 69 -0.08 -0.76 -5.12
N TYR A 70 0.48 0.42 -4.87
CA TYR A 70 0.39 1.58 -5.73
C TYR A 70 1.73 1.78 -6.41
N GLU A 71 1.77 1.45 -7.69
CA GLU A 71 2.94 1.64 -8.52
C GLU A 71 3.12 3.11 -8.83
N PHE A 72 4.31 3.62 -8.57
CA PHE A 72 4.69 4.99 -8.90
C PHE A 72 5.05 5.09 -10.38
N ARG A 73 4.34 5.90 -11.11
CA ARG A 73 4.63 6.19 -12.52
C ARG A 73 4.76 7.68 -12.76
N LYS A 74 5.55 8.04 -13.79
CA LYS A 74 5.48 9.37 -14.39
C LYS A 74 4.56 9.31 -15.59
N SER A 75 3.74 10.35 -15.79
CA SER A 75 2.96 10.53 -17.01
C SER A 75 3.87 10.51 -18.24
N ALA A 76 3.31 10.23 -19.42
CA ALA A 76 4.07 10.15 -20.67
C ALA A 76 4.86 11.42 -21.00
N ASP A 77 4.38 12.59 -20.56
CA ASP A 77 5.06 13.89 -20.70
C ASP A 77 6.07 14.18 -19.57
N GLY A 78 6.20 13.26 -18.60
CA GLY A 78 7.07 13.37 -17.43
C GLY A 78 6.71 14.44 -16.40
N LYS A 79 5.57 15.11 -16.57
CA LYS A 79 5.20 16.29 -15.76
C LYS A 79 4.36 15.95 -14.53
N ARG A 80 3.68 14.81 -14.54
CA ARG A 80 2.80 14.40 -13.44
C ARG A 80 3.23 13.06 -12.89
N ILE A 81 2.95 12.87 -11.60
CA ILE A 81 3.07 11.60 -10.91
C ILE A 81 1.71 10.92 -10.97
N GLU A 82 1.71 9.65 -11.28
CA GLU A 82 0.54 8.77 -11.33
C GLU A 82 0.78 7.58 -10.40
N TRP A 83 -0.20 7.31 -9.56
CA TRP A 83 -0.23 6.13 -8.71
C TRP A 83 -1.20 5.12 -9.30
N VAL A 84 -0.68 4.00 -9.79
CA VAL A 84 -1.50 2.93 -10.38
C VAL A 84 -1.79 1.88 -9.33
N ARG A 85 -3.05 1.74 -8.93
CA ARG A 85 -3.47 0.76 -7.94
C ARG A 85 -3.49 -0.65 -8.52
N HIS A 86 -2.81 -1.56 -7.84
CA HIS A 86 -2.91 -3.00 -8.02
C HIS A 86 -3.50 -3.62 -6.74
N ILE A 87 -4.45 -4.52 -6.91
CA ILE A 87 -5.04 -5.26 -5.79
C ILE A 87 -4.26 -6.55 -5.63
N ILE A 88 -3.57 -6.72 -4.51
CA ILE A 88 -2.87 -7.97 -4.17
C ILE A 88 -3.83 -8.95 -3.51
N ASP A 89 -4.63 -8.45 -2.57
CA ASP A 89 -5.66 -9.24 -1.90
C ASP A 89 -6.88 -8.37 -1.60
N TYR A 90 -8.08 -8.95 -1.71
CA TYR A 90 -9.31 -8.25 -1.39
C TYR A 90 -10.40 -9.21 -0.92
N SER A 91 -11.10 -8.80 0.13
CA SER A 91 -12.26 -9.52 0.68
C SER A 91 -11.94 -10.92 1.22
N THR A 92 -10.64 -11.20 1.48
CA THR A 92 -10.23 -12.38 2.24
C THR A 92 -10.14 -12.04 3.73
N ARG A 93 -9.15 -12.56 4.44
CA ARG A 93 -8.89 -12.25 5.84
C ARG A 93 -7.59 -11.47 6.05
N ALA A 94 -6.82 -11.25 4.97
CA ALA A 94 -5.57 -10.52 5.06
C ALA A 94 -5.82 -9.02 5.19
N GLY A 95 -5.23 -8.42 6.21
CA GLY A 95 -5.28 -7.00 6.46
C GLY A 95 -3.93 -6.48 6.93
N ALA A 96 -3.71 -5.18 6.77
CA ALA A 96 -2.49 -4.51 7.19
C ALA A 96 -2.62 -4.00 8.64
N GLY A 97 -1.77 -4.50 9.53
CA GLY A 97 -1.70 -4.04 10.93
C GLY A 97 -0.85 -2.78 11.07
N MET A 98 0.26 -2.88 11.80
CA MET A 98 1.17 -1.74 12.05
C MET A 98 2.25 -1.60 10.99
N GLN A 99 2.69 -2.68 10.41
CA GLN A 99 3.80 -2.75 9.44
C GLN A 99 3.52 -3.84 8.40
N LEU A 100 4.13 -3.69 7.25
CA LEU A 100 4.22 -4.70 6.19
C LEU A 100 5.71 -4.94 5.92
N PRO A 101 6.38 -5.84 6.68
CA PRO A 101 7.77 -6.20 6.43
C PRO A 101 7.94 -6.81 5.05
N VAL A 102 8.96 -6.37 4.32
CA VAL A 102 9.28 -6.80 2.96
C VAL A 102 10.70 -7.36 2.92
N ALA A 103 10.89 -8.50 2.30
CA ALA A 103 12.18 -9.12 2.05
C ALA A 103 12.06 -10.17 0.94
N ASP A 104 13.16 -10.51 0.31
CA ASP A 104 13.28 -11.71 -0.52
C ASP A 104 13.37 -12.92 0.43
N LEU A 105 12.25 -13.63 0.65
CA LEU A 105 12.16 -14.68 1.67
C LEU A 105 12.57 -16.06 1.16
N ASP A 106 12.41 -16.32 -0.13
CA ASP A 106 12.75 -17.60 -0.74
C ASP A 106 14.07 -17.58 -1.53
N GLY A 107 14.68 -16.41 -1.69
CA GLY A 107 15.97 -16.21 -2.33
C GLY A 107 15.92 -16.26 -3.86
N ASP A 108 14.78 -15.93 -4.46
CA ASP A 108 14.63 -15.90 -5.93
C ASP A 108 14.94 -14.52 -6.54
N GLY A 109 15.13 -13.51 -5.70
CA GLY A 109 15.57 -12.17 -6.06
C GLY A 109 14.42 -11.21 -6.37
N ASP A 110 13.19 -11.56 -6.04
CA ASP A 110 12.09 -10.60 -5.95
C ASP A 110 11.65 -10.39 -4.48
N LEU A 111 10.74 -9.45 -4.25
CA LEU A 111 10.39 -9.05 -2.90
C LEU A 111 9.04 -9.62 -2.48
N ASP A 112 9.06 -10.40 -1.41
CA ASP A 112 7.90 -10.90 -0.70
C ASP A 112 7.53 -9.98 0.46
N PHE A 113 6.36 -10.20 1.06
CA PHE A 113 6.01 -9.46 2.26
C PHE A 113 5.12 -10.26 3.21
N VAL A 114 5.10 -9.80 4.45
CA VAL A 114 4.24 -10.34 5.50
C VAL A 114 3.21 -9.30 5.90
N ALA A 115 1.95 -9.72 5.98
CA ALA A 115 0.85 -8.88 6.44
C ALA A 115 0.32 -9.36 7.81
N PRO A 116 0.86 -8.82 8.92
CA PRO A 116 0.36 -9.11 10.25
C PRO A 116 -0.85 -8.23 10.56
N GLY A 117 -1.87 -8.81 11.16
CA GLY A 117 -3.06 -8.09 11.57
C GLY A 117 -3.85 -8.83 12.63
N LYS A 118 -4.94 -8.25 13.11
CA LYS A 118 -5.84 -8.89 14.08
C LYS A 118 -6.51 -10.16 13.54
N SER A 119 -6.59 -10.28 12.23
CA SER A 119 -7.17 -11.43 11.52
C SER A 119 -6.20 -12.59 11.34
N GLY A 120 -4.91 -12.37 11.54
CA GLY A 120 -3.86 -13.37 11.39
C GLY A 120 -2.55 -12.81 10.87
N LEU A 121 -1.65 -13.73 10.56
CA LEU A 121 -0.36 -13.48 9.91
C LEU A 121 -0.41 -14.14 8.52
N PHE A 122 -0.19 -13.37 7.48
CA PHE A 122 -0.26 -13.84 6.10
C PHE A 122 1.07 -13.55 5.39
N LEU A 123 1.61 -14.54 4.72
CA LEU A 123 2.76 -14.42 3.84
C LEU A 123 2.26 -14.26 2.41
N PHE A 124 2.83 -13.31 1.70
CA PHE A 124 2.62 -13.09 0.26
C PHE A 124 3.93 -13.30 -0.45
N GLU A 125 4.03 -14.40 -1.17
CA GLU A 125 5.14 -14.74 -2.06
C GLU A 125 4.91 -14.05 -3.40
N ASN A 126 5.89 -13.30 -3.86
CA ASN A 126 5.92 -12.73 -5.20
C ASN A 126 6.39 -13.81 -6.17
N LEU A 127 5.68 -13.99 -7.26
CA LEU A 127 5.95 -15.06 -8.21
C LEU A 127 6.49 -14.52 -9.55
N THR A 128 6.98 -13.30 -9.56
CA THR A 128 7.47 -12.63 -10.77
C THR A 128 8.73 -13.29 -11.29
N LYS A 129 9.61 -13.77 -10.40
CA LYS A 129 10.88 -14.45 -10.72
C LYS A 129 10.90 -15.90 -10.26
N ARG A 130 9.87 -16.66 -10.59
CA ARG A 130 9.90 -18.10 -10.31
C ARG A 130 11.12 -18.77 -10.94
N LYS A 131 11.84 -19.55 -10.14
CA LYS A 131 12.87 -20.50 -10.60
C LYS A 131 12.24 -21.67 -11.31
#